data_e1fb3ca97c1560e6ae23023d911d3086
#
_entry.id   e1fb3ca97c1560e6ae23023d911d3086
#
_cell.length_a   1.000
_cell.length_b   1.000
_cell.length_c   1.000
_cell.angle_alpha   90.00
_cell.angle_beta   90.00
_cell.angle_gamma   90.00
#
_symmetry.space_group_name_H-M   'P 1'
#
loop_
_entity.id
_entity.type
_entity.pdbx_description
1 polymer ?
#
loop_
_entity_poly.entity_id
_entity_poly.type
_entity_poly.pdbx_seq_one_letter_code
_entity_poly.pdbx_strand_id
1 'polypeptide(L)'
;MKYVLNVIFGMVMLWLSAGYAVAQQVELLKPKDLGQWNILPGNYSGITPIGDGHYAVVSDKETRDGFFVFRIVQDERTGQVTEVVNEGFRGTDSALKGGRDAEGVAFVPEDSLVWVSGEADQRIVAYRTDGAPAHRELAVPPALGRSAITPNYGFEALGYDRESETFWTVTENALKADGRVAEPGAGHGVYLRLQSFGRDGLPRASYAYPLDMPVSEAKGKQYAFGVVAIWLQEGGRLWVMEREFNVPERRLKARTLMKIYEVVPGSGTALPEKPPSERLSGYALKKEPVAAFSTRMRLVRPKLANYEGLCEGSRLADGR
;
A
#
# COMPACT_ATOMS: atom_id res chain seq x y z
N MET A 1 -9.38 12.25 -6.25
CA MET A 1 -10.40 11.21 -6.29
C MET A 1 -9.67 9.90 -6.47
N LYS A 2 -9.52 9.21 -5.37
CA LYS A 2 -8.83 7.92 -5.27
C LYS A 2 -9.84 6.81 -5.57
N TYR A 3 -9.42 5.77 -6.23
CA TYR A 3 -10.25 4.58 -6.49
C TYR A 3 -9.63 3.41 -5.76
N VAL A 4 -10.47 2.60 -5.14
CA VAL A 4 -10.05 1.27 -4.69
C VAL A 4 -9.82 0.45 -5.95
N LEU A 5 -8.61 -0.04 -6.14
CA LEU A 5 -8.24 -0.87 -7.27
C LEU A 5 -8.60 -2.31 -6.96
N ASN A 6 -9.57 -2.85 -7.69
CA ASN A 6 -9.76 -4.29 -7.73
C ASN A 6 -8.75 -4.87 -8.72
N VAL A 7 -7.60 -5.26 -8.22
CA VAL A 7 -6.68 -6.15 -8.93
C VAL A 7 -7.03 -7.57 -8.48
N ILE A 8 -7.76 -8.29 -9.30
CA ILE A 8 -8.09 -9.68 -9.03
C ILE A 8 -7.15 -10.53 -9.85
N PHE A 9 -6.42 -11.36 -9.13
CA PHE A 9 -5.47 -12.29 -9.69
C PHE A 9 -6.15 -13.60 -10.04
N GLY A 10 -6.14 -13.94 -11.32
CA GLY A 10 -6.45 -15.26 -11.78
C GLY A 10 -5.17 -16.09 -11.90
N MET A 11 -4.93 -17.02 -10.98
CA MET A 11 -3.88 -18.01 -11.10
C MET A 11 -4.42 -19.23 -11.84
N VAL A 12 -4.07 -19.39 -13.12
CA VAL A 12 -4.29 -20.66 -13.84
C VAL A 12 -3.07 -21.54 -13.59
N MET A 13 -3.21 -22.54 -12.72
CA MET A 13 -2.23 -23.62 -12.62
C MET A 13 -2.47 -24.63 -13.72
N LEU A 14 -1.65 -24.61 -14.76
CA LEU A 14 -1.45 -25.75 -15.65
C LEU A 14 -0.30 -26.59 -15.07
N TRP A 15 -0.65 -27.75 -14.53
CA TRP A 15 0.33 -28.77 -14.13
C TRP A 15 0.97 -29.37 -15.38
N LEU A 16 2.16 -28.90 -15.72
CA LEU A 16 3.08 -29.64 -16.58
C LEU A 16 4.37 -29.81 -15.79
N SER A 17 4.67 -31.06 -15.46
CA SER A 17 5.87 -31.52 -14.79
C SER A 17 7.09 -31.28 -15.68
N ALA A 18 7.74 -30.14 -15.52
CA ALA A 18 9.15 -29.86 -15.86
C ALA A 18 9.42 -28.40 -15.45
N GLY A 19 10.33 -28.17 -14.53
CA GLY A 19 10.89 -26.98 -13.90
C GLY A 19 10.87 -25.62 -14.62
N TYR A 20 9.72 -25.16 -15.01
CA TYR A 20 9.51 -23.77 -15.49
C TYR A 20 8.75 -23.00 -14.44
N ALA A 21 9.32 -21.92 -13.98
CA ALA A 21 8.57 -20.91 -13.22
C ALA A 21 7.39 -20.46 -14.10
N VAL A 22 6.16 -20.84 -13.71
CA VAL A 22 4.96 -20.35 -14.40
C VAL A 22 4.88 -18.86 -14.07
N ALA A 23 5.07 -18.02 -15.07
CA ALA A 23 4.86 -16.59 -14.92
C ALA A 23 3.41 -16.39 -14.46
N GLN A 24 3.23 -15.70 -13.35
CA GLN A 24 1.92 -15.40 -12.80
C GLN A 24 1.17 -14.50 -13.79
N GLN A 25 0.08 -15.00 -14.36
CA GLN A 25 -0.69 -14.25 -15.34
C GLN A 25 -1.62 -13.27 -14.61
N VAL A 26 -1.40 -11.97 -14.82
CA VAL A 26 -2.21 -10.89 -14.24
C VAL A 26 -3.23 -10.42 -15.26
N GLU A 27 -4.49 -10.42 -14.88
CA GLU A 27 -5.58 -9.82 -15.65
C GLU A 27 -6.04 -8.52 -15.01
N LEU A 28 -6.03 -7.44 -15.77
CA LEU A 28 -6.51 -6.13 -15.33
C LEU A 28 -8.01 -5.98 -15.64
N LEU A 29 -8.83 -6.05 -14.62
CA LEU A 29 -10.25 -5.83 -14.74
C LEU A 29 -10.57 -4.34 -14.90
N LYS A 30 -11.75 -4.04 -15.46
CA LYS A 30 -12.19 -2.65 -15.67
C LYS A 30 -12.38 -1.94 -14.34
N PRO A 31 -11.71 -0.79 -14.12
CA PRO A 31 -11.85 -0.02 -12.88
C PRO A 31 -13.29 0.45 -12.67
N LYS A 32 -13.72 0.48 -11.43
CA LYS A 32 -15.04 0.98 -11.02
C LYS A 32 -14.90 2.34 -10.33
N ASP A 33 -15.83 3.25 -10.64
CA ASP A 33 -15.94 4.53 -9.95
C ASP A 33 -16.85 4.35 -8.72
N LEU A 34 -16.35 4.62 -7.53
CA LEU A 34 -17.13 4.48 -6.29
C LEU A 34 -18.38 5.37 -6.27
N GLY A 35 -18.37 6.48 -7.01
CA GLY A 35 -19.53 7.35 -7.15
C GLY A 35 -20.77 6.68 -7.77
N GLN A 36 -20.60 5.56 -8.50
CA GLN A 36 -21.75 4.79 -9.01
C GLN A 36 -22.58 4.14 -7.88
N TRP A 37 -21.98 3.99 -6.70
CA TRP A 37 -22.64 3.49 -5.47
C TRP A 37 -22.84 4.59 -4.43
N ASN A 38 -22.86 5.86 -4.85
CA ASN A 38 -23.03 7.03 -4.00
C ASN A 38 -21.96 7.18 -2.89
N ILE A 39 -20.81 6.56 -3.05
CA ILE A 39 -19.69 6.73 -2.14
C ILE A 39 -18.97 8.03 -2.52
N LEU A 40 -18.91 8.96 -1.58
CA LEU A 40 -18.24 10.24 -1.77
C LEU A 40 -16.73 10.06 -1.94
N PRO A 41 -16.07 10.93 -2.71
CA PRO A 41 -14.61 10.98 -2.74
C PRO A 41 -14.06 11.20 -1.34
N GLY A 42 -13.26 10.26 -0.84
CA GLY A 42 -12.75 10.27 0.53
C GLY A 42 -11.24 10.13 0.60
N ASN A 43 -10.52 10.21 -0.54
CA ASN A 43 -9.07 9.97 -0.56
C ASN A 43 -8.69 8.71 0.23
N TYR A 44 -9.36 7.60 -0.12
CA TYR A 44 -9.12 6.32 0.52
C TYR A 44 -7.74 5.79 0.13
N SER A 45 -6.88 5.57 1.12
CA SER A 45 -5.47 5.25 0.95
C SER A 45 -5.17 3.77 1.15
N GLY A 46 -5.59 3.19 2.27
CA GLY A 46 -5.37 1.79 2.58
C GLY A 46 -6.65 0.97 2.64
N ILE A 47 -6.54 -0.33 2.38
CA ILE A 47 -7.65 -1.29 2.46
C ILE A 47 -7.15 -2.66 2.89
N THR A 48 -7.89 -3.32 3.79
CA THR A 48 -7.62 -4.71 4.22
C THR A 48 -8.92 -5.46 4.46
N PRO A 49 -9.04 -6.75 4.10
CA PRO A 49 -10.22 -7.54 4.44
C PRO A 49 -10.29 -7.79 5.96
N ILE A 50 -11.50 -7.70 6.51
CA ILE A 50 -11.79 -8.00 7.93
C ILE A 50 -12.78 -9.15 8.10
N GLY A 51 -13.09 -9.87 7.01
CA GLY A 51 -13.98 -11.03 6.97
C GLY A 51 -15.35 -10.71 6.39
N ASP A 52 -16.04 -11.74 5.91
CA ASP A 52 -17.43 -11.71 5.41
C ASP A 52 -17.73 -10.63 4.36
N GLY A 53 -16.78 -10.40 3.45
CA GLY A 53 -16.91 -9.37 2.42
C GLY A 53 -16.78 -7.93 2.93
N HIS A 54 -16.38 -7.76 4.19
CA HIS A 54 -16.11 -6.46 4.80
C HIS A 54 -14.61 -6.12 4.75
N TYR A 55 -14.34 -4.83 4.60
CA TYR A 55 -12.99 -4.29 4.49
C TYR A 55 -12.84 -3.08 5.40
N ALA A 56 -11.76 -3.01 6.15
CA ALA A 56 -11.33 -1.78 6.80
C ALA A 56 -10.62 -0.90 5.76
N VAL A 57 -11.02 0.36 5.71
CA VAL A 57 -10.51 1.35 4.74
C VAL A 57 -10.13 2.61 5.47
N VAL A 58 -8.93 3.13 5.23
CA VAL A 58 -8.47 4.39 5.80
C VAL A 58 -8.49 5.50 4.76
N SER A 59 -8.50 6.75 5.24
CA SER A 59 -8.52 7.95 4.41
C SER A 59 -7.53 8.96 4.98
N ASP A 60 -6.65 9.49 4.12
CA ASP A 60 -5.70 10.54 4.45
C ASP A 60 -6.36 11.88 4.82
N LYS A 61 -7.61 12.09 4.44
CA LYS A 61 -8.38 13.32 4.72
C LYS A 61 -9.35 13.18 5.88
N GLU A 62 -9.49 12.00 6.47
CA GLU A 62 -10.29 11.84 7.67
C GLU A 62 -9.52 12.38 8.89
N THR A 63 -10.15 13.27 9.63
CA THR A 63 -9.54 13.90 10.81
C THR A 63 -9.85 13.16 12.11
N ARG A 64 -10.87 12.30 12.10
CA ARG A 64 -11.22 11.43 13.24
C ARG A 64 -10.24 10.25 13.26
N ASP A 65 -10.01 9.70 14.42
CA ASP A 65 -9.08 8.59 14.64
C ASP A 65 -9.80 7.24 14.55
N GLY A 66 -9.50 6.47 13.49
CA GLY A 66 -10.17 5.20 13.21
C GLY A 66 -10.10 4.81 11.73
N PHE A 67 -11.15 4.12 11.24
CA PHE A 67 -11.24 3.61 9.88
C PHE A 67 -12.71 3.51 9.41
N PHE A 68 -12.92 3.47 8.10
CA PHE A 68 -14.22 3.14 7.50
C PHE A 68 -14.38 1.63 7.35
N VAL A 69 -15.62 1.17 7.35
CA VAL A 69 -15.96 -0.19 6.94
C VAL A 69 -16.70 -0.15 5.61
N PHE A 70 -16.17 -0.87 4.64
CA PHE A 70 -16.80 -1.06 3.35
C PHE A 70 -17.19 -2.52 3.19
N ARG A 71 -18.42 -2.77 2.74
CA ARG A 71 -18.82 -4.08 2.23
C ARG A 71 -18.63 -4.07 0.72
N ILE A 72 -17.86 -5.02 0.20
CA ILE A 72 -17.53 -5.13 -1.22
C ILE A 72 -18.00 -6.48 -1.73
N VAL A 73 -18.85 -6.48 -2.74
CA VAL A 73 -19.35 -7.68 -3.40
C VAL A 73 -18.66 -7.85 -4.74
N GLN A 74 -18.12 -9.03 -4.95
CA GLN A 74 -17.47 -9.43 -6.20
C GLN A 74 -18.25 -10.55 -6.85
N ASP A 75 -18.31 -10.54 -8.18
CA ASP A 75 -18.82 -11.66 -8.95
C ASP A 75 -17.86 -12.85 -8.85
N GLU A 76 -18.35 -13.97 -8.33
CA GLU A 76 -17.53 -15.15 -8.00
C GLU A 76 -16.85 -15.79 -9.22
N ARG A 77 -17.30 -15.50 -10.44
CA ARG A 77 -16.76 -16.08 -11.68
C ARG A 77 -15.73 -15.17 -12.33
N THR A 78 -16.00 -13.88 -12.32
CA THR A 78 -15.17 -12.89 -13.04
C THR A 78 -14.32 -12.05 -12.13
N GLY A 79 -14.63 -12.03 -10.82
CA GLY A 79 -13.98 -11.17 -9.84
C GLY A 79 -14.32 -9.68 -9.97
N GLN A 80 -15.20 -9.29 -10.89
CA GLN A 80 -15.65 -7.91 -11.02
C GLN A 80 -16.38 -7.47 -9.75
N VAL A 81 -16.01 -6.28 -9.22
CA VAL A 81 -16.81 -5.65 -8.17
C VAL A 81 -18.18 -5.26 -8.73
N THR A 82 -19.23 -5.75 -8.10
CA THR A 82 -20.62 -5.53 -8.47
C THR A 82 -21.33 -4.57 -7.55
N GLU A 83 -20.92 -4.50 -6.29
CA GLU A 83 -21.48 -3.57 -5.29
C GLU A 83 -20.39 -3.13 -4.31
N VAL A 84 -20.48 -1.87 -3.86
CA VAL A 84 -19.72 -1.36 -2.73
C VAL A 84 -20.67 -0.52 -1.85
N VAL A 85 -20.69 -0.83 -0.56
CA VAL A 85 -21.45 -0.08 0.45
C VAL A 85 -20.48 0.47 1.48
N ASN A 86 -20.52 1.76 1.72
CA ASN A 86 -19.82 2.36 2.86
C ASN A 86 -20.74 2.25 4.09
N GLU A 87 -20.38 1.39 5.04
CA GLU A 87 -21.12 1.15 6.28
C GLU A 87 -20.80 2.17 7.38
N GLY A 88 -19.97 3.14 7.07
CA GLY A 88 -19.65 4.25 7.96
C GLY A 88 -18.28 4.17 8.59
N PHE A 89 -18.00 5.17 9.39
CA PHE A 89 -16.73 5.31 10.12
C PHE A 89 -16.84 4.62 11.49
N ARG A 90 -15.78 3.95 11.88
CA ARG A 90 -15.59 3.35 13.20
C ARG A 90 -14.34 3.95 13.83
N GLY A 91 -14.47 4.54 15.00
CA GLY A 91 -13.38 5.24 15.68
C GLY A 91 -13.88 6.23 16.72
N THR A 92 -13.02 7.18 17.07
CA THR A 92 -13.39 8.24 18.02
C THR A 92 -14.03 9.40 17.30
N ASP A 93 -15.06 10.01 17.90
CA ASP A 93 -15.75 11.19 17.35
C ASP A 93 -14.91 12.47 17.45
N SER A 94 -13.88 12.47 18.29
CA SER A 94 -12.99 13.63 18.44
C SER A 94 -12.01 13.72 17.28
N ALA A 95 -12.11 14.82 16.54
CA ALA A 95 -11.13 15.12 15.50
C ALA A 95 -9.75 15.41 16.14
N LEU A 96 -8.73 14.73 15.65
CA LEU A 96 -7.34 15.08 15.98
C LEU A 96 -6.95 16.33 15.19
N LYS A 97 -6.27 17.28 15.85
CA LYS A 97 -5.77 18.48 15.16
C LYS A 97 -4.79 18.09 14.06
N GLY A 98 -5.24 18.23 12.80
CA GLY A 98 -4.46 17.85 11.62
C GLY A 98 -4.65 16.40 11.17
N GLY A 99 -5.45 15.58 11.89
CA GLY A 99 -5.63 14.16 11.58
C GLY A 99 -4.36 13.33 11.82
N ARG A 100 -4.45 12.03 11.54
CA ARG A 100 -3.28 11.13 11.50
C ARG A 100 -2.64 11.05 10.12
N ASP A 101 -3.37 11.50 9.08
CA ASP A 101 -3.00 11.22 7.69
C ASP A 101 -2.84 9.71 7.51
N ALA A 102 -3.97 8.99 7.65
CA ALA A 102 -3.96 7.53 7.73
C ALA A 102 -3.79 6.92 6.34
N GLU A 103 -2.71 6.15 6.14
CA GLU A 103 -2.32 5.64 4.82
C GLU A 103 -2.40 4.11 4.73
N GLY A 104 -1.76 3.38 5.63
CA GLY A 104 -1.77 1.92 5.62
C GLY A 104 -2.74 1.31 6.64
N VAL A 105 -3.29 0.14 6.31
CA VAL A 105 -4.17 -0.61 7.21
C VAL A 105 -3.94 -2.11 7.09
N ALA A 106 -3.87 -2.81 8.22
CA ALA A 106 -3.75 -4.25 8.30
C ALA A 106 -4.70 -4.83 9.35
N PHE A 107 -5.19 -6.05 9.14
CA PHE A 107 -6.04 -6.74 10.08
C PHE A 107 -5.32 -7.96 10.66
N VAL A 108 -5.38 -8.11 11.98
CA VAL A 108 -4.87 -9.27 12.71
C VAL A 108 -6.07 -10.06 13.22
N PRO A 109 -6.49 -11.12 12.53
CA PRO A 109 -7.72 -11.84 12.86
C PRO A 109 -7.63 -12.55 14.22
N GLU A 110 -6.46 -13.02 14.62
CA GLU A 110 -6.22 -13.68 15.90
C GLU A 110 -6.51 -12.78 17.11
N ASP A 111 -6.31 -11.48 16.96
CA ASP A 111 -6.58 -10.47 18.00
C ASP A 111 -7.87 -9.71 17.75
N SER A 112 -8.49 -9.88 16.57
CA SER A 112 -9.60 -9.06 16.07
C SER A 112 -9.28 -7.55 16.10
N LEU A 113 -8.05 -7.20 15.68
CA LEU A 113 -7.56 -5.83 15.68
C LEU A 113 -7.26 -5.32 14.28
N VAL A 114 -7.68 -4.08 14.03
CA VAL A 114 -7.33 -3.30 12.85
C VAL A 114 -6.18 -2.37 13.22
N TRP A 115 -5.06 -2.48 12.51
CA TRP A 115 -3.87 -1.67 12.70
C TRP A 115 -3.80 -0.61 11.59
N VAL A 116 -3.48 0.62 11.97
CA VAL A 116 -3.45 1.77 11.06
C VAL A 116 -2.12 2.50 11.21
N SER A 117 -1.43 2.73 10.08
CA SER A 117 -0.27 3.61 10.03
C SER A 117 -0.70 5.05 9.72
N GLY A 118 -0.09 6.01 10.39
CA GLY A 118 -0.29 7.43 10.14
C GLY A 118 0.98 8.09 9.61
N GLU A 119 0.87 8.83 8.51
CA GLU A 119 1.98 9.57 7.94
C GLU A 119 2.34 10.79 8.80
N ALA A 120 1.35 11.51 9.30
CA ALA A 120 1.59 12.73 10.07
C ALA A 120 2.26 12.48 11.42
N ASP A 121 1.92 11.37 12.09
CA ASP A 121 2.47 11.05 13.43
C ASP A 121 3.55 9.96 13.40
N GLN A 122 3.73 9.26 12.30
CA GLN A 122 4.66 8.13 12.13
C GLN A 122 4.47 7.04 13.18
N ARG A 123 3.21 6.79 13.54
CA ARG A 123 2.80 5.74 14.48
C ARG A 123 1.95 4.69 13.78
N ILE A 124 2.02 3.47 14.29
CA ILE A 124 1.17 2.37 13.84
C ILE A 124 0.42 1.88 15.08
N VAL A 125 -0.88 2.13 15.13
CA VAL A 125 -1.73 1.88 16.30
C VAL A 125 -2.90 0.96 15.98
N ALA A 126 -3.43 0.28 17.01
CA ALA A 126 -4.49 -0.70 16.88
C ALA A 126 -5.83 -0.20 17.39
N TYR A 127 -6.88 -0.63 16.69
CA TYR A 127 -8.29 -0.46 17.05
C TYR A 127 -8.98 -1.81 17.09
N ARG A 128 -10.00 -1.93 17.92
CA ARG A 128 -10.96 -3.02 17.83
C ARG A 128 -11.80 -2.89 16.56
N THR A 129 -12.47 -3.94 16.17
CA THR A 129 -13.34 -3.92 14.97
C THR A 129 -14.54 -2.98 15.10
N ASP A 130 -14.91 -2.58 16.30
CA ASP A 130 -15.92 -1.52 16.57
C ASP A 130 -15.35 -0.10 16.50
N GLY A 131 -14.04 0.06 16.30
CA GLY A 131 -13.33 1.32 16.22
C GLY A 131 -12.78 1.84 17.56
N ALA A 132 -13.03 1.14 18.67
CA ALA A 132 -12.49 1.55 19.96
C ALA A 132 -10.95 1.38 19.98
N PRO A 133 -10.17 2.35 20.51
CA PRO A 133 -8.73 2.22 20.64
C PRO A 133 -8.36 0.98 21.44
N ALA A 134 -7.43 0.17 20.93
CA ALA A 134 -6.93 -1.03 21.61
C ALA A 134 -5.74 -0.74 22.55
N HIS A 135 -5.26 0.51 22.58
CA HIS A 135 -4.09 0.94 23.36
C HIS A 135 -2.84 0.10 23.10
N ARG A 136 -2.69 -0.35 21.85
CA ARG A 136 -1.51 -1.07 21.35
C ARG A 136 -0.92 -0.29 20.18
N GLU A 137 0.42 -0.29 20.11
CA GLU A 137 1.16 0.31 19.01
C GLU A 137 2.42 -0.49 18.71
N LEU A 138 2.91 -0.40 17.47
CA LEU A 138 4.21 -0.95 17.11
C LEU A 138 5.30 0.00 17.61
N ALA A 139 6.37 -0.58 18.18
CA ALA A 139 7.52 0.17 18.66
C ALA A 139 8.39 0.68 17.49
N VAL A 140 7.93 1.72 16.82
CA VAL A 140 8.63 2.30 15.66
C VAL A 140 10.03 2.76 16.05
N PRO A 141 11.11 2.23 15.41
CA PRO A 141 12.46 2.68 15.69
C PRO A 141 12.65 4.19 15.41
N PRO A 142 13.45 4.90 16.21
CA PRO A 142 13.71 6.33 15.99
C PRO A 142 14.18 6.67 14.57
N ALA A 143 14.89 5.74 13.90
CA ALA A 143 15.34 5.87 12.53
C ALA A 143 14.20 5.92 11.50
N LEU A 144 12.97 5.53 11.86
CA LEU A 144 11.75 5.60 11.06
C LEU A 144 10.74 6.60 11.62
N GLY A 145 11.07 7.26 12.73
CA GLY A 145 10.19 8.22 13.38
C GLY A 145 10.07 9.54 12.63
N ARG A 146 9.18 10.41 13.10
CA ARG A 146 8.80 11.67 12.45
C ARG A 146 9.99 12.59 12.08
N SER A 147 11.06 12.61 12.86
CA SER A 147 12.26 13.43 12.56
C SER A 147 13.09 12.87 11.38
N ALA A 148 12.96 11.57 11.09
CA ALA A 148 13.73 10.87 10.08
C ALA A 148 13.13 10.99 8.68
N ILE A 149 11.81 11.21 8.56
CA ILE A 149 11.12 11.30 7.26
C ILE A 149 11.29 12.68 6.61
N THR A 150 11.31 12.70 5.29
CA THR A 150 11.03 13.92 4.53
C THR A 150 9.52 14.19 4.62
N PRO A 151 9.07 15.44 4.86
CA PRO A 151 7.64 15.75 4.96
C PRO A 151 6.83 15.22 3.76
N ASN A 152 5.68 14.61 4.03
CA ASN A 152 4.79 13.95 3.08
C ASN A 152 5.41 12.72 2.37
N TYR A 153 6.37 12.04 3.01
CA TYR A 153 6.96 10.79 2.54
C TYR A 153 7.13 9.80 3.70
N GLY A 154 6.14 9.76 4.59
CA GLY A 154 6.11 8.89 5.76
C GLY A 154 5.60 7.48 5.47
N PHE A 155 5.00 6.85 6.48
CA PHE A 155 4.41 5.52 6.32
C PHE A 155 3.20 5.56 5.38
N GLU A 156 3.30 4.86 4.25
CA GLU A 156 2.24 4.74 3.25
C GLU A 156 1.59 3.36 3.24
N ALA A 157 2.33 2.33 3.61
CA ALA A 157 1.89 0.96 3.47
C ALA A 157 2.00 0.19 4.78
N LEU A 158 1.02 -0.66 5.05
CA LEU A 158 1.02 -1.58 6.18
C LEU A 158 0.38 -2.91 5.76
N GLY A 159 1.02 -4.01 6.09
CA GLY A 159 0.48 -5.34 5.90
C GLY A 159 0.81 -6.26 7.06
N TYR A 160 0.04 -7.34 7.22
CA TYR A 160 0.27 -8.37 8.22
C TYR A 160 0.33 -9.73 7.56
N ASP A 161 1.44 -10.42 7.76
CA ASP A 161 1.61 -11.82 7.37
C ASP A 161 1.14 -12.72 8.51
N ARG A 162 0.05 -13.41 8.27
CA ARG A 162 -0.56 -14.29 9.25
C ARG A 162 0.28 -15.55 9.52
N GLU A 163 1.00 -16.06 8.52
CA GLU A 163 1.80 -17.26 8.64
C GLU A 163 3.01 -17.05 9.57
N SER A 164 3.72 -15.94 9.37
CA SER A 164 4.88 -15.58 10.18
C SER A 164 4.56 -14.66 11.37
N GLU A 165 3.29 -14.29 11.57
CA GLU A 165 2.83 -13.32 12.57
C GLU A 165 3.63 -11.99 12.53
N THR A 166 3.89 -11.48 11.32
CA THR A 166 4.80 -10.35 11.11
C THR A 166 4.09 -9.19 10.41
N PHE A 167 4.21 -8.00 10.97
CA PHE A 167 3.83 -6.76 10.28
C PHE A 167 4.96 -6.30 9.38
N TRP A 168 4.58 -5.70 8.26
CA TRP A 168 5.47 -5.07 7.31
C TRP A 168 5.00 -3.66 7.00
N THR A 169 5.93 -2.72 6.95
CA THR A 169 5.68 -1.32 6.56
C THR A 169 6.86 -0.75 5.79
N VAL A 170 6.59 0.30 5.06
CA VAL A 170 7.59 1.05 4.29
C VAL A 170 7.15 2.51 4.18
N THR A 171 8.11 3.42 4.06
CA THR A 171 7.83 4.84 3.76
C THR A 171 7.57 5.05 2.26
N GLU A 172 6.84 6.09 1.90
CA GLU A 172 6.57 6.40 0.49
C GLU A 172 7.89 6.64 -0.28
N ASN A 173 8.83 7.35 0.35
CA ASN A 173 10.11 7.69 -0.28
C ASN A 173 11.27 7.59 0.73
N ALA A 174 12.49 7.95 0.31
CA ALA A 174 13.69 7.81 1.12
C ALA A 174 13.64 8.59 2.44
N LEU A 175 14.17 7.97 3.50
CA LEU A 175 14.45 8.66 4.74
C LEU A 175 15.58 9.70 4.54
N LYS A 176 15.57 10.77 5.32
CA LYS A 176 16.63 11.81 5.27
C LYS A 176 18.03 11.27 5.41
N ALA A 177 18.21 10.23 6.23
CA ALA A 177 19.50 9.60 6.46
C ALA A 177 19.95 8.68 5.29
N ASP A 178 19.01 8.25 4.44
CA ASP A 178 19.28 7.30 3.37
C ASP A 178 19.47 7.98 2.01
N GLY A 179 19.32 9.29 1.94
CA GLY A 179 19.60 10.07 0.76
C GLY A 179 18.48 11.01 0.32
N ARG A 180 18.52 11.37 -0.95
CA ARG A 180 17.53 12.27 -1.55
C ARG A 180 16.33 11.47 -2.04
N VAL A 181 15.16 12.10 -1.99
CA VAL A 181 13.93 11.51 -2.52
C VAL A 181 14.04 11.25 -4.03
N ALA A 182 13.34 10.22 -4.49
CA ALA A 182 13.21 9.92 -5.91
C ALA A 182 12.31 10.97 -6.57
N GLU A 183 12.83 11.61 -7.61
CA GLU A 183 12.10 12.60 -8.39
C GLU A 183 12.60 12.65 -9.83
N PRO A 184 11.79 13.16 -10.78
CA PRO A 184 12.19 13.27 -12.17
C PRO A 184 13.52 13.99 -12.35
N GLY A 185 14.41 13.39 -13.16
CA GLY A 185 15.73 13.98 -13.46
C GLY A 185 16.78 13.84 -12.35
N ALA A 186 16.45 13.22 -11.22
CA ALA A 186 17.38 13.08 -10.10
C ALA A 186 18.63 12.23 -10.40
N GLY A 187 18.52 11.22 -11.29
CA GLY A 187 19.62 10.41 -11.80
C GLY A 187 20.36 9.55 -10.77
N HIS A 188 19.78 9.30 -9.59
CA HIS A 188 20.36 8.47 -8.53
C HIS A 188 19.37 7.39 -8.08
N GLY A 189 19.89 6.23 -7.68
CA GLY A 189 19.10 5.15 -7.10
C GLY A 189 18.58 5.55 -5.71
N VAL A 190 17.36 5.15 -5.39
CA VAL A 190 16.71 5.39 -4.10
C VAL A 190 16.35 4.05 -3.47
N TYR A 191 16.60 3.94 -2.17
CA TYR A 191 16.35 2.73 -1.39
C TYR A 191 15.48 3.08 -0.19
N LEU A 192 14.40 2.33 -0.01
CA LEU A 192 13.49 2.48 1.11
C LEU A 192 13.77 1.42 2.17
N ARG A 193 13.46 1.71 3.41
CA ARG A 193 13.52 0.70 4.47
C ARG A 193 12.20 -0.03 4.59
N LEU A 194 12.17 -1.26 4.10
CA LEU A 194 11.10 -2.21 4.34
C LEU A 194 11.31 -2.81 5.72
N GLN A 195 10.50 -2.39 6.69
CA GLN A 195 10.64 -2.73 8.11
C GLN A 195 9.61 -3.76 8.54
N SER A 196 10.04 -4.76 9.30
CA SER A 196 9.15 -5.74 9.92
C SER A 196 9.06 -5.58 11.44
N PHE A 197 7.90 -6.00 11.98
CA PHE A 197 7.63 -6.06 13.42
C PHE A 197 6.96 -7.40 13.73
N GLY A 198 7.26 -7.96 14.89
CA GLY A 198 6.53 -9.12 15.38
C GLY A 198 5.12 -8.72 15.87
N ARG A 199 4.25 -9.72 16.07
CA ARG A 199 2.91 -9.53 16.66
C ARG A 199 2.98 -8.94 18.09
N ASP A 200 4.10 -9.10 18.78
CA ASP A 200 4.38 -8.44 20.06
C ASP A 200 4.61 -6.93 19.94
N GLY A 201 4.62 -6.40 18.72
CA GLY A 201 4.83 -4.99 18.42
C GLY A 201 6.30 -4.55 18.39
N LEU A 202 7.24 -5.46 18.61
CA LEU A 202 8.67 -5.11 18.61
C LEU A 202 9.27 -5.16 17.20
N PRO A 203 10.20 -4.26 16.86
CA PRO A 203 10.86 -4.26 15.57
C PRO A 203 11.71 -5.53 15.38
N ARG A 204 11.73 -6.03 14.16
CA ARG A 204 12.53 -7.15 13.71
C ARG A 204 13.55 -6.68 12.66
N ALA A 205 13.55 -7.30 11.51
CA ALA A 205 14.48 -6.99 10.44
C ALA A 205 14.03 -5.78 9.59
N SER A 206 15.00 -5.08 9.05
CA SER A 206 14.81 -4.05 8.03
C SER A 206 15.59 -4.44 6.78
N TYR A 207 15.04 -4.17 5.59
CA TYR A 207 15.65 -4.50 4.31
C TYR A 207 15.67 -3.29 3.39
N ALA A 208 16.63 -3.22 2.47
CA ALA A 208 16.70 -2.15 1.48
C ALA A 208 15.85 -2.51 0.26
N TYR A 209 14.71 -1.85 0.10
CA TYR A 209 13.86 -1.97 -1.09
C TYR A 209 14.33 -0.98 -2.16
N PRO A 210 14.72 -1.43 -3.37
CA PRO A 210 15.14 -0.53 -4.44
C PRO A 210 13.91 0.07 -5.12
N LEU A 211 13.65 1.35 -4.90
CA LEU A 211 12.59 2.09 -5.58
C LEU A 211 12.96 2.31 -7.05
N ASP A 212 11.99 2.20 -7.95
CA ASP A 212 12.22 2.53 -9.36
C ASP A 212 12.57 4.02 -9.54
N MET A 213 13.05 4.34 -10.72
CA MET A 213 13.19 5.72 -11.14
C MET A 213 11.86 6.23 -11.71
N PRO A 214 11.51 7.51 -11.47
CA PRO A 214 10.37 8.13 -12.12
C PRO A 214 10.48 8.04 -13.65
N VAL A 215 9.33 7.82 -14.31
CA VAL A 215 9.25 7.76 -15.78
C VAL A 215 8.97 9.14 -16.38
N SER A 216 8.40 10.05 -15.61
CA SER A 216 8.18 11.43 -16.04
C SER A 216 9.49 12.20 -16.14
N GLU A 217 9.64 13.02 -17.16
CA GLU A 217 10.83 13.87 -17.35
C GLU A 217 10.86 15.05 -16.37
N ALA A 218 9.67 15.52 -15.91
CA ALA A 218 9.55 16.64 -15.00
C ALA A 218 8.31 16.48 -14.08
N LYS A 219 8.36 17.11 -12.91
CA LYS A 219 7.21 17.25 -12.02
C LYS A 219 6.15 18.12 -12.67
N GLY A 220 4.91 17.68 -12.62
CA GLY A 220 3.76 18.50 -12.96
C GLY A 220 3.34 19.41 -11.80
N LYS A 221 2.18 20.03 -11.95
CA LYS A 221 1.54 20.87 -10.93
C LYS A 221 1.19 20.10 -9.65
N GLN A 222 0.83 18.83 -9.83
CA GLN A 222 0.71 17.85 -8.75
C GLN A 222 1.57 16.66 -9.14
N TYR A 223 2.40 16.24 -8.22
CA TYR A 223 3.32 15.12 -8.42
C TYR A 223 3.48 14.34 -7.12
N ALA A 224 3.37 13.02 -7.21
CA ALA A 224 3.70 12.11 -6.13
C ALA A 224 4.34 10.85 -6.71
N PHE A 225 5.37 10.34 -6.05
CA PHE A 225 6.09 9.15 -6.48
C PHE A 225 6.65 8.39 -5.29
N GLY A 226 6.37 7.09 -5.23
CA GLY A 226 6.89 6.21 -4.20
C GLY A 226 6.12 4.90 -4.10
N VAL A 227 6.37 4.19 -3.01
CA VAL A 227 5.59 3.01 -2.61
C VAL A 227 4.31 3.48 -1.94
N VAL A 228 3.17 2.89 -2.29
CA VAL A 228 1.85 3.26 -1.75
C VAL A 228 1.09 2.09 -1.13
N ALA A 229 1.47 0.86 -1.41
CA ALA A 229 0.87 -0.30 -0.77
C ALA A 229 1.82 -1.50 -0.74
N ILE A 230 1.59 -2.36 0.24
CA ILE A 230 2.16 -3.72 0.28
C ILE A 230 1.03 -4.71 0.53
N TRP A 231 1.16 -5.89 -0.05
CA TRP A 231 0.27 -7.01 0.18
C TRP A 231 1.07 -8.28 0.38
N LEU A 232 0.69 -9.04 1.42
CA LEU A 232 1.39 -10.24 1.85
C LEU A 232 0.84 -11.45 1.09
N GLN A 233 1.76 -12.25 0.56
CA GLN A 233 1.49 -13.49 -0.15
C GLN A 233 2.00 -14.66 0.66
N GLU A 234 1.46 -15.85 0.43
CA GLU A 234 1.96 -17.08 1.04
C GLU A 234 3.47 -17.26 0.85
N GLY A 235 4.14 -17.84 1.85
CA GLY A 235 5.57 -18.10 1.81
C GLY A 235 6.46 -16.86 2.00
N GLY A 236 5.97 -15.83 2.69
CA GLY A 236 6.75 -14.63 3.04
C GLY A 236 7.09 -13.73 1.85
N ARG A 237 6.32 -13.83 0.77
CA ARG A 237 6.44 -12.96 -0.41
C ARG A 237 5.60 -11.71 -0.19
N LEU A 238 6.11 -10.58 -0.62
CA LEU A 238 5.40 -9.31 -0.60
C LEU A 238 5.24 -8.76 -2.01
N TRP A 239 4.04 -8.29 -2.31
CA TRP A 239 3.82 -7.45 -3.46
C TRP A 239 3.86 -6.00 -3.02
N VAL A 240 4.71 -5.25 -3.66
CA VAL A 240 4.95 -3.84 -3.38
C VAL A 240 4.46 -3.03 -4.56
N MET A 241 3.53 -2.11 -4.31
CA MET A 241 2.96 -1.25 -5.33
C MET A 241 3.62 0.12 -5.31
N GLU A 242 4.27 0.45 -6.42
CA GLU A 242 4.85 1.76 -6.69
C GLU A 242 3.90 2.59 -7.55
N ARG A 243 3.75 3.87 -7.22
CA ARG A 243 2.91 4.81 -7.94
C ARG A 243 3.72 6.00 -8.44
N GLU A 244 3.48 6.40 -9.68
CA GLU A 244 3.84 7.72 -10.18
C GLU A 244 2.58 8.47 -10.61
N PHE A 245 2.21 9.50 -9.85
CA PHE A 245 1.09 10.39 -10.15
C PHE A 245 1.63 11.72 -10.65
N ASN A 246 1.26 12.12 -11.87
CA ASN A 246 1.75 13.37 -12.47
C ASN A 246 0.63 14.10 -13.21
N VAL A 247 0.32 15.32 -12.74
CA VAL A 247 -0.64 16.24 -13.36
C VAL A 247 0.11 17.47 -13.86
N PRO A 248 0.54 17.49 -15.12
CA PRO A 248 1.22 18.65 -15.70
C PRO A 248 0.26 19.83 -15.89
N GLU A 249 0.79 21.01 -16.26
CA GLU A 249 0.01 22.21 -16.58
C GLU A 249 -1.14 21.92 -17.57
N ARG A 250 -0.83 21.15 -18.62
CA ARG A 250 -1.85 20.64 -19.54
C ARG A 250 -2.48 19.37 -18.97
N ARG A 251 -3.56 19.51 -18.20
CA ARG A 251 -4.26 18.41 -17.50
C ARG A 251 -4.56 17.18 -18.35
N LEU A 252 -4.77 17.33 -19.65
CA LEU A 252 -5.01 16.20 -20.58
C LEU A 252 -3.82 15.23 -20.69
N LYS A 253 -2.64 15.64 -20.25
CA LYS A 253 -1.46 14.79 -20.14
C LYS A 253 -1.30 14.16 -18.76
N ALA A 254 -2.26 14.39 -17.85
CA ALA A 254 -2.23 13.81 -16.51
C ALA A 254 -2.29 12.28 -16.57
N ARG A 255 -1.42 11.65 -15.79
CA ARG A 255 -1.24 10.20 -15.76
C ARG A 255 -0.95 9.71 -14.36
N THR A 256 -1.50 8.55 -14.05
CA THR A 256 -1.02 7.70 -12.95
C THR A 256 -0.44 6.43 -13.54
N LEU A 257 0.80 6.11 -13.20
CA LEU A 257 1.46 4.86 -13.53
C LEU A 257 1.58 4.04 -12.25
N MET A 258 1.17 2.78 -12.33
CA MET A 258 1.28 1.82 -11.25
C MET A 258 2.20 0.69 -11.70
N LYS A 259 3.07 0.25 -10.79
CA LYS A 259 3.90 -0.94 -10.96
C LYS A 259 3.79 -1.78 -9.70
N ILE A 260 3.67 -3.08 -9.86
CA ILE A 260 3.65 -4.04 -8.75
C ILE A 260 4.85 -4.94 -8.91
N TYR A 261 5.62 -5.06 -7.85
CA TYR A 261 6.79 -5.92 -7.77
C TYR A 261 6.63 -6.95 -6.67
N GLU A 262 7.13 -8.15 -6.91
CA GLU A 262 7.30 -9.16 -5.87
C GLU A 262 8.70 -9.06 -5.27
N VAL A 263 8.78 -9.11 -3.95
CA VAL A 263 10.02 -9.25 -3.19
C VAL A 263 9.87 -10.35 -2.14
N VAL A 264 11.00 -11.00 -1.82
CA VAL A 264 11.10 -12.00 -0.75
C VAL A 264 12.14 -11.50 0.24
N PRO A 265 11.77 -10.78 1.30
CA PRO A 265 12.73 -10.20 2.23
C PRO A 265 13.69 -11.22 2.83
N GLY A 266 13.19 -12.41 3.20
CA GLY A 266 13.99 -13.50 3.74
C GLY A 266 15.07 -14.06 2.81
N SER A 267 15.03 -13.74 1.50
CA SER A 267 16.09 -14.10 0.54
C SER A 267 17.21 -13.07 0.49
N GLY A 268 17.03 -11.89 1.08
CA GLY A 268 17.99 -10.81 1.11
C GLY A 268 18.79 -10.74 2.41
N THR A 269 19.71 -9.79 2.47
CA THR A 269 20.48 -9.48 3.67
C THR A 269 19.79 -8.35 4.44
N ALA A 270 19.46 -8.60 5.70
CA ALA A 270 18.91 -7.57 6.57
C ALA A 270 19.91 -6.43 6.78
N LEU A 271 19.40 -5.22 6.88
CA LEU A 271 20.22 -4.05 7.21
C LEU A 271 20.75 -4.16 8.63
N PRO A 272 22.01 -3.79 8.88
CA PRO A 272 22.50 -3.65 10.23
C PRO A 272 21.77 -2.52 10.96
N GLU A 273 21.79 -2.51 12.31
CA GLU A 273 21.11 -1.51 13.14
C GLU A 273 21.44 -0.05 12.74
N LYS A 274 22.68 0.18 12.34
CA LYS A 274 23.15 1.46 11.79
C LYS A 274 23.71 1.22 10.39
N PRO A 275 22.85 1.12 9.36
CA PRO A 275 23.34 0.90 8.02
C PRO A 275 24.13 2.13 7.54
N PRO A 276 25.25 1.92 6.85
CA PRO A 276 25.94 3.01 6.18
C PRO A 276 25.05 3.53 5.05
N SER A 277 24.57 4.78 5.17
CA SER A 277 23.65 5.42 4.22
C SER A 277 24.16 5.37 2.77
N GLU A 278 25.46 5.46 2.56
CA GLU A 278 26.08 5.42 1.24
C GLU A 278 26.15 4.01 0.62
N ARG A 279 25.73 2.96 1.32
CA ARG A 279 25.87 1.56 0.90
C ARG A 279 24.58 0.75 0.90
N LEU A 280 23.41 1.37 0.98
CA LEU A 280 22.14 0.63 0.94
C LEU A 280 21.99 -0.19 -0.34
N SER A 281 22.59 0.27 -1.45
CA SER A 281 22.63 -0.49 -2.71
C SER A 281 23.21 -1.90 -2.59
N GLY A 282 24.17 -2.09 -1.67
CA GLY A 282 24.78 -3.40 -1.42
C GLY A 282 23.86 -4.38 -0.67
N TYR A 283 22.75 -3.90 -0.12
CA TYR A 283 21.73 -4.67 0.59
C TYR A 283 20.41 -4.76 -0.19
N ALA A 284 20.39 -4.21 -1.41
CA ALA A 284 19.15 -4.11 -2.18
C ALA A 284 18.51 -5.48 -2.39
N LEU A 285 17.23 -5.58 -2.04
CA LEU A 285 16.42 -6.74 -2.36
C LEU A 285 16.31 -6.89 -3.88
N LYS A 286 16.28 -8.13 -4.33
CA LYS A 286 15.85 -8.44 -5.68
C LYS A 286 14.34 -8.25 -5.75
N LYS A 287 13.86 -7.52 -6.75
CA LYS A 287 12.43 -7.39 -7.04
C LYS A 287 12.11 -7.89 -8.44
N GLU A 288 11.01 -8.61 -8.56
CA GLU A 288 10.53 -9.17 -9.83
C GLU A 288 9.24 -8.45 -10.26
N PRO A 289 9.10 -8.03 -11.51
CA PRO A 289 7.90 -7.35 -11.97
C PRO A 289 6.71 -8.32 -12.01
N VAL A 290 5.58 -7.92 -11.43
CA VAL A 290 4.32 -8.67 -11.44
C VAL A 290 3.34 -8.05 -12.42
N ALA A 291 3.11 -6.73 -12.32
CA ALA A 291 2.18 -6.00 -13.18
C ALA A 291 2.58 -4.54 -13.34
N ALA A 292 2.18 -3.97 -14.47
CA ALA A 292 2.24 -2.52 -14.67
C ALA A 292 1.01 -2.07 -15.45
N PHE A 293 0.42 -0.94 -15.01
CA PHE A 293 -0.71 -0.34 -15.71
C PHE A 293 -0.73 1.18 -15.52
N SER A 294 -1.49 1.86 -16.35
CA SER A 294 -1.60 3.31 -16.23
C SER A 294 -3.02 3.79 -16.50
N THR A 295 -3.39 4.86 -15.82
CA THR A 295 -4.60 5.62 -16.13
C THR A 295 -4.23 7.00 -16.61
N ARG A 296 -5.02 7.52 -17.56
CA ARG A 296 -4.82 8.86 -18.12
C ARG A 296 -6.13 9.63 -18.08
N MET A 297 -6.03 10.92 -17.84
CA MET A 297 -7.17 11.82 -17.97
C MET A 297 -7.61 11.87 -19.44
N ARG A 298 -8.93 11.82 -19.69
CA ARG A 298 -9.52 11.90 -21.01
C ARG A 298 -10.52 13.05 -21.07
N LEU A 299 -10.69 13.69 -22.23
CA LEU A 299 -11.66 14.77 -22.44
C LEU A 299 -13.09 14.40 -22.02
N VAL A 300 -13.50 13.19 -22.35
CA VAL A 300 -14.86 12.68 -22.04
C VAL A 300 -14.99 12.21 -20.59
N ARG A 301 -13.88 11.91 -19.91
CA ARG A 301 -13.81 11.48 -18.51
C ARG A 301 -12.66 12.22 -17.82
N PRO A 302 -12.89 13.43 -17.33
CA PRO A 302 -11.83 14.27 -16.75
C PRO A 302 -11.45 13.81 -15.33
N LYS A 303 -11.55 12.51 -15.05
CA LYS A 303 -11.19 11.89 -13.78
C LYS A 303 -9.89 11.12 -13.94
N LEU A 304 -8.96 11.29 -13.02
CA LEU A 304 -7.72 10.54 -12.92
C LEU A 304 -7.77 9.68 -11.66
N ALA A 305 -7.57 8.38 -11.81
CA ALA A 305 -7.49 7.49 -10.67
C ALA A 305 -6.12 7.65 -10.00
N ASN A 306 -6.11 7.69 -8.67
CA ASN A 306 -4.93 7.61 -7.84
C ASN A 306 -5.10 6.39 -6.94
N TYR A 307 -4.37 5.31 -7.24
CA TYR A 307 -4.48 4.04 -6.54
C TYR A 307 -3.47 4.02 -5.40
N GLU A 308 -3.89 3.67 -4.19
CA GLU A 308 -3.03 3.69 -3.02
C GLU A 308 -3.23 2.47 -2.11
N GLY A 309 -4.31 1.71 -2.27
CA GLY A 309 -4.56 0.49 -1.50
C GLY A 309 -4.45 -0.78 -2.34
N LEU A 310 -3.94 -1.85 -1.76
CA LEU A 310 -3.83 -3.19 -2.34
C LEU A 310 -4.15 -4.23 -1.27
N CYS A 311 -5.09 -5.13 -1.56
CA CYS A 311 -5.42 -6.23 -0.66
C CYS A 311 -5.98 -7.43 -1.43
N GLU A 312 -6.12 -8.55 -0.72
CA GLU A 312 -6.81 -9.73 -1.21
C GLU A 312 -8.30 -9.46 -1.43
N GLY A 313 -8.83 -10.00 -2.52
CA GLY A 313 -10.26 -10.07 -2.79
C GLY A 313 -10.87 -11.41 -2.38
N SER A 314 -12.16 -11.62 -2.70
CA SER A 314 -12.82 -12.91 -2.53
C SER A 314 -12.22 -13.93 -3.50
N ARG A 315 -12.07 -15.18 -3.06
CA ARG A 315 -11.69 -16.29 -3.96
C ARG A 315 -12.78 -16.52 -4.99
N LEU A 316 -12.37 -16.73 -6.23
CA LEU A 316 -13.29 -17.04 -7.31
C LEU A 316 -13.73 -18.51 -7.28
N ALA A 317 -14.82 -18.83 -7.97
CA ALA A 317 -15.37 -20.19 -8.02
C ALA A 317 -14.41 -21.23 -8.61
N ASP A 318 -13.42 -20.79 -9.39
CA ASP A 318 -12.36 -21.63 -9.97
C ASP A 318 -11.08 -21.70 -9.10
N GLY A 319 -11.13 -21.15 -7.89
CA GLY A 319 -10.04 -21.18 -6.90
C GLY A 319 -9.01 -20.05 -7.02
N ARG A 320 -9.19 -19.17 -7.99
CA ARG A 320 -8.36 -17.95 -8.15
C ARG A 320 -8.66 -16.95 -7.05
#